data_678e7f00d204c6a700936ce735982a65
#
_entry.id   678e7f00d204c6a700936ce735982a65
#
_cell.length_a   1.000
_cell.length_b   1.000
_cell.length_c   1.000
_cell.angle_alpha   90.00
_cell.angle_beta   90.00
_cell.angle_gamma   90.00
#
_symmetry.space_group_name_H-M   'P 1'
#
loop_
_entity.id
_entity.type
_entity.pdbx_description
1 polymer ?
#
loop_
_entity_poly.entity_id
_entity_poly.type
_entity_poly.pdbx_seq_one_letter_code
_entity_poly.pdbx_strand_id
1 'polypeptide(L)'
;MKRIVKQIIILLVVVGLIGGSVLLISQLFKTKPTCFDNLKNGEEEGVDCGTACEKPCKTEAPQAEKIKVKNFEILRGGNNKCDLVAVVNNPNTNLVGQHIPYSFRWGDKVIKKSDFYIYPSEERYLAEYNLVCQDDFEPELEIGETTNWDFFREFTKPDLQISDFKLNYLEGPYEFAEVRGRVINRSPFDLKTVEIFAIVKDQNDSILAVNQTTVNSILTGQVRDFRIFWTHSFEKGGTPSFYVTTNLFDSQNFIKEFETESTKSKEDKDEYQIYY
;
A
#
# COMPACT_ATOMS: atom_id res chain seq x y z
N MET A 1 -48.89 -13.47 72.23
CA MET A 1 -48.93 -12.52 71.09
C MET A 1 -47.78 -11.50 71.11
N LYS A 2 -47.53 -10.75 72.17
CA LYS A 2 -46.53 -9.68 72.22
C LYS A 2 -45.05 -10.14 71.88
N ARG A 3 -44.69 -11.39 72.22
CA ARG A 3 -43.32 -11.92 72.02
C ARG A 3 -43.02 -12.30 70.53
N ILE A 4 -44.02 -12.92 69.89
CA ILE A 4 -43.98 -13.32 68.50
C ILE A 4 -43.94 -12.07 67.59
N VAL A 5 -44.74 -11.04 67.87
CA VAL A 5 -44.72 -9.79 67.11
C VAL A 5 -43.34 -9.07 67.17
N LYS A 6 -42.73 -9.06 68.39
CA LYS A 6 -41.38 -8.51 68.52
C LYS A 6 -40.30 -9.29 67.66
N GLN A 7 -40.42 -10.61 67.65
CA GLN A 7 -39.51 -11.46 66.87
C GLN A 7 -39.67 -11.22 65.37
N ILE A 8 -40.93 -11.07 64.90
CA ILE A 8 -41.20 -10.75 63.49
C ILE A 8 -40.66 -9.36 63.11
N ILE A 9 -40.82 -8.35 63.97
CA ILE A 9 -40.27 -7.02 63.70
C ILE A 9 -38.74 -7.03 63.65
N ILE A 10 -38.08 -7.74 64.58
CA ILE A 10 -36.61 -7.87 64.56
C ILE A 10 -36.16 -8.58 63.31
N LEU A 11 -36.81 -9.65 62.89
CA LEU A 11 -36.50 -10.37 61.67
C LEU A 11 -36.62 -9.47 60.44
N LEU A 12 -37.68 -8.70 60.32
CA LEU A 12 -37.88 -7.77 59.20
C LEU A 12 -36.81 -6.67 59.15
N VAL A 13 -36.39 -6.12 60.28
CA VAL A 13 -35.33 -5.14 60.40
C VAL A 13 -34.00 -5.75 60.00
N VAL A 14 -33.65 -6.97 60.41
CA VAL A 14 -32.45 -7.66 60.07
C VAL A 14 -32.38 -7.96 58.53
N VAL A 15 -33.48 -8.47 57.96
CA VAL A 15 -33.59 -8.72 56.52
C VAL A 15 -33.50 -7.41 55.74
N GLY A 16 -34.10 -6.34 56.20
CA GLY A 16 -33.97 -5.01 55.56
C GLY A 16 -32.57 -4.46 55.63
N LEU A 17 -31.83 -4.63 56.71
CA LEU A 17 -30.45 -4.21 56.86
C LEU A 17 -29.51 -5.05 55.96
N ILE A 18 -29.71 -6.36 55.87
CA ILE A 18 -28.90 -7.24 54.97
C ILE A 18 -29.20 -6.90 53.52
N GLY A 19 -30.46 -6.76 53.14
CA GLY A 19 -30.85 -6.38 51.77
C GLY A 19 -30.28 -5.01 51.34
N GLY A 20 -30.38 -4.03 52.25
CA GLY A 20 -29.81 -2.69 52.04
C GLY A 20 -28.29 -2.70 51.90
N SER A 21 -27.59 -3.49 52.70
CA SER A 21 -26.13 -3.60 52.60
C SER A 21 -25.69 -4.32 51.31
N VAL A 22 -26.39 -5.34 50.86
CA VAL A 22 -26.09 -6.01 49.58
C VAL A 22 -26.30 -5.06 48.41
N LEU A 23 -27.36 -4.25 48.41
CA LEU A 23 -27.61 -3.24 47.38
C LEU A 23 -26.54 -2.15 47.37
N LEU A 24 -26.12 -1.65 48.54
CA LEU A 24 -25.03 -0.68 48.66
C LEU A 24 -23.68 -1.24 48.17
N ILE A 25 -23.36 -2.46 48.56
CA ILE A 25 -22.14 -3.14 48.11
C ILE A 25 -22.17 -3.36 46.61
N SER A 26 -23.30 -3.77 46.02
CA SER A 26 -23.41 -3.95 44.57
C SER A 26 -23.22 -2.66 43.76
N GLN A 27 -23.55 -1.50 44.34
CA GLN A 27 -23.31 -0.19 43.73
C GLN A 27 -21.82 0.23 43.82
N LEU A 28 -21.10 -0.18 44.89
CA LEU A 28 -19.69 0.12 45.08
C LEU A 28 -18.77 -0.75 44.18
N PHE A 29 -19.23 -1.94 43.77
CA PHE A 29 -18.50 -2.86 42.93
C PHE A 29 -18.89 -2.76 41.43
N LYS A 30 -19.77 -1.82 41.06
CA LYS A 30 -19.94 -1.51 39.63
C LYS A 30 -18.66 -0.90 39.10
N THR A 31 -17.89 -1.67 38.37
CA THR A 31 -16.75 -1.17 37.58
C THR A 31 -17.26 -0.08 36.65
N LYS A 32 -16.70 1.12 36.77
CA LYS A 32 -17.02 2.19 35.82
C LYS A 32 -16.56 1.72 34.45
N PRO A 33 -17.39 1.82 33.39
CA PRO A 33 -16.98 1.52 32.04
C PRO A 33 -15.70 2.31 31.71
N THR A 34 -14.68 1.63 31.25
CA THR A 34 -13.42 2.27 30.82
C THR A 34 -13.06 1.74 29.48
N CYS A 35 -12.48 2.59 28.64
CA CYS A 35 -12.00 2.23 27.30
C CYS A 35 -10.68 1.43 27.29
N PHE A 36 -10.33 0.78 28.41
CA PHE A 36 -9.06 0.06 28.59
C PHE A 36 -9.20 -1.20 29.45
N ASP A 37 -10.41 -1.75 29.59
CA ASP A 37 -10.67 -2.90 30.46
C ASP A 37 -10.87 -4.23 29.70
N ASN A 38 -10.74 -4.20 28.36
CA ASN A 38 -10.97 -5.31 27.44
C ASN A 38 -12.38 -5.92 27.52
N LEU A 39 -13.38 -5.13 27.93
CA LEU A 39 -14.79 -5.54 27.99
C LEU A 39 -15.61 -4.52 27.19
N LYS A 40 -16.53 -4.99 26.36
CA LYS A 40 -17.51 -4.12 25.76
C LYS A 40 -18.55 -3.73 26.79
N ASN A 41 -18.49 -2.50 27.31
CA ASN A 41 -19.42 -1.98 28.31
C ASN A 41 -19.69 -0.48 28.09
N GLY A 42 -20.60 0.11 28.86
CA GLY A 42 -20.96 1.52 28.73
C GLY A 42 -21.54 1.87 27.36
N GLU A 43 -21.04 2.94 26.75
CA GLU A 43 -21.46 3.45 25.43
C GLU A 43 -20.48 3.08 24.31
N GLU A 44 -19.73 2.01 24.50
CA GLU A 44 -18.76 1.53 23.50
C GLU A 44 -19.45 0.87 22.29
N GLU A 45 -18.94 1.15 21.10
CA GLU A 45 -19.37 0.50 19.86
C GLU A 45 -18.77 -0.91 19.71
N GLY A 46 -17.56 -1.12 20.23
CA GLY A 46 -16.84 -2.39 20.31
C GLY A 46 -16.05 -2.46 21.61
N VAL A 47 -15.20 -3.48 21.81
CA VAL A 47 -14.34 -3.60 22.99
C VAL A 47 -13.32 -2.48 23.01
N ASP A 48 -13.33 -1.62 24.01
CA ASP A 48 -12.43 -0.47 24.20
C ASP A 48 -12.33 0.46 22.98
N CYS A 49 -13.45 0.64 22.25
CA CYS A 49 -13.46 1.47 21.04
C CYS A 49 -14.84 2.03 20.73
N GLY A 50 -14.91 3.03 19.86
CA GLY A 50 -16.09 3.77 19.46
C GLY A 50 -15.99 5.24 19.81
N THR A 51 -17.05 5.98 19.50
CA THR A 51 -17.10 7.44 19.69
C THR A 51 -16.90 7.82 21.17
N ALA A 52 -17.42 7.01 22.10
CA ALA A 52 -17.28 7.23 23.55
C ALA A 52 -15.82 7.06 24.02
N CYS A 53 -15.03 6.30 23.31
CA CYS A 53 -13.61 6.04 23.63
C CYS A 53 -12.64 6.92 22.85
N GLU A 54 -13.12 7.83 22.00
CA GLU A 54 -12.29 8.63 21.08
C GLU A 54 -11.32 7.77 20.21
N LYS A 55 -11.60 6.48 20.13
CA LYS A 55 -10.82 5.48 19.43
C LYS A 55 -11.74 4.72 18.48
N PRO A 56 -11.57 4.82 17.16
CA PRO A 56 -12.40 4.09 16.21
C PRO A 56 -12.29 2.59 16.46
N CYS A 57 -13.44 1.89 16.45
CA CYS A 57 -13.40 0.43 16.42
C CYS A 57 -12.73 -0.04 15.16
N LYS A 58 -11.88 -1.07 15.27
CA LYS A 58 -11.45 -1.81 14.09
C LYS A 58 -12.72 -2.41 13.48
N THR A 59 -13.22 -1.81 12.42
CA THR A 59 -14.12 -2.51 11.51
C THR A 59 -13.39 -3.76 11.09
N GLU A 60 -14.05 -4.92 11.14
CA GLU A 60 -13.51 -6.13 10.51
C GLU A 60 -13.03 -5.69 9.12
N ALA A 61 -11.72 -5.88 8.84
CA ALA A 61 -11.17 -5.50 7.56
C ALA A 61 -12.05 -6.17 6.49
N PRO A 62 -12.60 -5.41 5.55
CA PRO A 62 -13.44 -6.00 4.51
C PRO A 62 -12.67 -7.15 3.89
N GLN A 63 -13.32 -8.29 3.69
CA GLN A 63 -12.69 -9.47 3.11
C GLN A 63 -12.13 -9.07 1.75
N ALA A 64 -10.81 -9.11 1.61
CA ALA A 64 -10.14 -8.67 0.39
C ALA A 64 -10.48 -9.62 -0.78
N GLU A 65 -10.90 -9.04 -1.89
CA GLU A 65 -10.95 -9.76 -3.16
C GLU A 65 -9.53 -10.02 -3.67
N LYS A 66 -9.34 -11.17 -4.32
CA LYS A 66 -8.05 -11.54 -4.93
C LYS A 66 -7.70 -10.60 -6.08
N ILE A 67 -6.42 -10.36 -6.27
CA ILE A 67 -5.89 -9.65 -7.43
C ILE A 67 -6.30 -10.40 -8.70
N LYS A 68 -6.76 -9.65 -9.70
CA LYS A 68 -7.19 -10.19 -10.99
C LYS A 68 -6.13 -9.94 -12.05
N VAL A 69 -5.73 -10.97 -12.78
CA VAL A 69 -4.93 -10.82 -13.99
C VAL A 69 -5.89 -10.38 -15.11
N LYS A 70 -5.69 -9.18 -15.64
CA LYS A 70 -6.49 -8.63 -16.75
C LYS A 70 -5.95 -9.05 -18.10
N ASN A 71 -4.64 -9.02 -18.22
CA ASN A 71 -3.94 -9.38 -19.45
C ASN A 71 -2.59 -9.99 -19.12
N PHE A 72 -2.14 -10.94 -19.96
CA PHE A 72 -0.81 -11.50 -19.92
C PHE A 72 -0.35 -11.78 -21.35
N GLU A 73 0.75 -11.16 -21.76
CA GLU A 73 1.26 -11.23 -23.12
C GLU A 73 2.74 -11.57 -23.16
N ILE A 74 3.13 -12.26 -24.23
CA ILE A 74 4.51 -12.53 -24.59
C ILE A 74 4.83 -11.62 -25.80
N LEU A 75 5.61 -10.58 -25.56
CA LEU A 75 6.02 -9.63 -26.59
C LEU A 75 7.26 -10.17 -27.29
N ARG A 76 7.07 -10.84 -28.43
CA ARG A 76 8.17 -11.44 -29.20
C ARG A 76 8.91 -10.38 -30.02
N GLY A 77 10.21 -10.32 -29.83
CA GLY A 77 11.12 -9.40 -30.54
C GLY A 77 12.09 -10.11 -31.46
N GLY A 78 13.02 -9.34 -32.02
CA GLY A 78 14.11 -9.90 -32.85
C GLY A 78 15.11 -10.72 -32.06
N ASN A 79 15.90 -11.55 -32.77
CA ASN A 79 16.98 -12.37 -32.20
C ASN A 79 16.53 -13.38 -31.13
N ASN A 80 15.35 -13.99 -31.28
CA ASN A 80 14.74 -14.93 -30.30
C ASN A 80 14.63 -14.31 -28.89
N LYS A 81 14.41 -13.00 -28.81
CA LYS A 81 14.15 -12.30 -27.55
C LYS A 81 12.68 -12.05 -27.37
N CYS A 82 12.25 -12.01 -26.12
CA CYS A 82 10.91 -11.58 -25.77
C CYS A 82 10.87 -10.94 -24.39
N ASP A 83 9.81 -10.19 -24.16
CA ASP A 83 9.42 -9.68 -22.84
C ASP A 83 8.11 -10.32 -22.43
N LEU A 84 7.94 -10.54 -21.12
CA LEU A 84 6.67 -10.91 -20.52
C LEU A 84 6.06 -9.66 -19.90
N VAL A 85 4.78 -9.42 -20.15
CA VAL A 85 4.05 -8.33 -19.52
C VAL A 85 2.69 -8.84 -19.03
N ALA A 86 2.36 -8.50 -17.81
CA ALA A 86 1.04 -8.73 -17.24
C ALA A 86 0.45 -7.42 -16.73
N VAL A 87 -0.84 -7.26 -16.91
CA VAL A 87 -1.64 -6.22 -16.27
C VAL A 87 -2.48 -6.86 -15.19
N VAL A 88 -2.23 -6.49 -13.96
CA VAL A 88 -2.98 -6.96 -12.80
C VAL A 88 -3.84 -5.83 -12.23
N ASN A 89 -4.99 -6.17 -11.68
CA ASN A 89 -5.94 -5.21 -11.12
C ASN A 89 -6.26 -5.56 -9.67
N ASN A 90 -6.25 -4.55 -8.82
CA ASN A 90 -6.81 -4.63 -7.48
C ASN A 90 -8.30 -4.25 -7.53
N PRO A 91 -9.23 -5.20 -7.37
CA PRO A 91 -10.66 -4.90 -7.38
C PRO A 91 -11.13 -4.17 -6.12
N ASN A 92 -10.32 -4.16 -5.07
CA ASN A 92 -10.66 -3.54 -3.80
C ASN A 92 -10.52 -2.02 -3.89
N THR A 93 -11.57 -1.30 -3.53
CA THR A 93 -11.62 0.18 -3.65
C THR A 93 -10.96 0.91 -2.50
N ASN A 94 -10.68 0.22 -1.39
CA ASN A 94 -10.17 0.80 -0.14
C ASN A 94 -9.10 -0.06 0.55
N LEU A 95 -8.62 -1.11 -0.12
CA LEU A 95 -7.55 -1.96 0.37
C LEU A 95 -6.31 -1.84 -0.50
N VAL A 96 -5.19 -1.58 0.13
CA VAL A 96 -3.86 -1.68 -0.47
C VAL A 96 -3.30 -3.06 -0.21
N GLY A 97 -2.86 -3.74 -1.26
CA GLY A 97 -2.11 -4.98 -1.11
C GLY A 97 -0.62 -4.71 -1.03
N GLN A 98 0.05 -5.24 -0.02
CA GLN A 98 1.50 -5.18 0.12
C GLN A 98 2.11 -6.58 0.04
N HIS A 99 3.32 -6.66 -0.49
CA HIS A 99 4.08 -7.91 -0.60
C HIS A 99 3.26 -9.06 -1.22
N ILE A 100 2.57 -8.77 -2.34
CA ILE A 100 1.81 -9.77 -3.08
C ILE A 100 2.81 -10.59 -3.90
N PRO A 101 3.05 -11.87 -3.57
CA PRO A 101 4.03 -12.65 -4.29
C PRO A 101 3.52 -13.01 -5.69
N TYR A 102 4.43 -13.00 -6.66
CA TYR A 102 4.15 -13.49 -8.00
C TYR A 102 5.32 -14.27 -8.58
N SER A 103 5.04 -15.09 -9.58
CA SER A 103 6.08 -15.74 -10.37
C SER A 103 5.67 -15.88 -11.83
N PHE A 104 6.64 -15.64 -12.73
CA PHE A 104 6.58 -16.10 -14.11
C PHE A 104 7.25 -17.47 -14.16
N ARG A 105 6.57 -18.45 -14.78
CA ARG A 105 7.03 -19.82 -14.88
C ARG A 105 6.90 -20.33 -16.31
N TRP A 106 7.73 -21.32 -16.66
CA TRP A 106 7.59 -22.09 -17.88
C TRP A 106 7.80 -23.56 -17.55
N GLY A 107 6.72 -24.31 -17.52
CA GLY A 107 6.70 -25.64 -16.94
C GLY A 107 7.16 -25.60 -15.46
N ASP A 108 8.12 -26.46 -15.11
CA ASP A 108 8.68 -26.49 -13.76
C ASP A 108 9.71 -25.40 -13.46
N LYS A 109 10.14 -24.64 -14.50
CA LYS A 109 11.17 -23.62 -14.35
C LYS A 109 10.57 -22.30 -13.90
N VAL A 110 11.07 -21.74 -12.80
CA VAL A 110 10.80 -20.36 -12.39
C VAL A 110 11.68 -19.42 -13.19
N ILE A 111 11.06 -18.52 -13.98
CA ILE A 111 11.73 -17.47 -14.75
C ILE A 111 12.05 -16.30 -13.83
N LYS A 112 11.02 -15.85 -13.09
CA LYS A 112 11.10 -14.76 -12.11
C LYS A 112 10.21 -15.07 -10.93
N LYS A 113 10.67 -14.73 -9.73
CA LYS A 113 9.86 -14.69 -8.51
C LYS A 113 10.15 -13.38 -7.79
N SER A 114 9.11 -12.66 -7.42
CA SER A 114 9.19 -11.38 -6.72
C SER A 114 7.88 -11.11 -6.00
N ASP A 115 7.75 -9.94 -5.41
CA ASP A 115 6.53 -9.43 -4.86
C ASP A 115 6.28 -7.99 -5.37
N PHE A 116 5.03 -7.55 -5.23
CA PHE A 116 4.62 -6.19 -5.59
C PHE A 116 3.61 -5.65 -4.58
N TYR A 117 3.46 -4.34 -4.57
CA TYR A 117 2.35 -3.65 -3.94
C TYR A 117 1.36 -3.17 -4.99
N ILE A 118 0.12 -2.94 -4.59
CA ILE A 118 -0.90 -2.38 -5.47
C ILE A 118 -1.88 -1.52 -4.68
N TYR A 119 -2.16 -0.35 -5.21
CA TYR A 119 -3.10 0.60 -4.62
C TYR A 119 -4.56 0.18 -4.81
N PRO A 120 -5.52 0.78 -4.09
CA PRO A 120 -6.94 0.54 -4.31
C PRO A 120 -7.35 0.88 -5.74
N SER A 121 -8.17 0.01 -6.34
CA SER A 121 -8.67 0.17 -7.72
C SER A 121 -7.59 0.37 -8.79
N GLU A 122 -6.35 -0.03 -8.52
CA GLU A 122 -5.24 0.18 -9.43
C GLU A 122 -5.10 -0.95 -10.43
N GLU A 123 -4.69 -0.59 -11.65
CA GLU A 123 -4.05 -1.48 -12.61
C GLU A 123 -2.54 -1.29 -12.53
N ARG A 124 -1.79 -2.39 -12.39
CA ARG A 124 -0.34 -2.39 -12.30
C ARG A 124 0.26 -3.32 -13.34
N TYR A 125 1.40 -2.90 -13.89
CA TYR A 125 2.20 -3.71 -14.79
C TYR A 125 3.21 -4.54 -14.01
N LEU A 126 3.30 -5.82 -14.35
CA LEU A 126 4.36 -6.75 -13.95
C LEU A 126 5.07 -7.20 -15.22
N ALA A 127 6.38 -7.15 -15.25
CA ALA A 127 7.12 -7.51 -16.45
C ALA A 127 8.45 -8.18 -16.14
N GLU A 128 8.94 -8.96 -17.12
CA GLU A 128 10.28 -9.51 -17.16
C GLU A 128 10.81 -9.33 -18.58
N TYR A 129 12.06 -8.94 -18.72
CA TYR A 129 12.60 -8.39 -19.96
C TYR A 129 13.73 -9.23 -20.54
N ASN A 130 13.89 -9.11 -21.86
CA ASN A 130 15.06 -9.61 -22.61
C ASN A 130 15.33 -11.12 -22.45
N LEU A 131 14.24 -11.89 -22.31
CA LEU A 131 14.30 -13.35 -22.20
C LEU A 131 14.72 -13.97 -23.53
N VAL A 132 15.27 -15.19 -23.48
CA VAL A 132 15.46 -16.03 -24.67
C VAL A 132 14.22 -16.89 -24.83
N CYS A 133 13.51 -16.69 -25.95
CA CYS A 133 12.25 -17.34 -26.22
C CYS A 133 12.34 -18.29 -27.40
N GLN A 134 12.08 -19.56 -27.17
CA GLN A 134 11.94 -20.59 -28.19
C GLN A 134 10.50 -20.57 -28.74
N ASP A 135 10.24 -21.28 -29.83
CA ASP A 135 8.91 -21.30 -30.44
C ASP A 135 7.84 -21.93 -29.53
N ASP A 136 8.24 -22.90 -28.68
CA ASP A 136 7.41 -23.57 -27.69
C ASP A 136 7.37 -22.86 -26.34
N PHE A 137 7.83 -21.61 -26.24
CA PHE A 137 7.87 -20.85 -24.99
C PHE A 137 6.46 -20.37 -24.64
N GLU A 138 5.82 -21.04 -23.68
CA GLU A 138 4.48 -20.73 -23.14
C GLU A 138 4.58 -20.55 -21.63
N PRO A 139 5.00 -19.37 -21.16
CA PRO A 139 5.08 -19.08 -19.74
C PRO A 139 3.71 -18.80 -19.14
N GLU A 140 3.61 -19.01 -17.83
CA GLU A 140 2.45 -18.72 -17.01
C GLU A 140 2.77 -17.68 -15.93
N LEU A 141 1.76 -16.91 -15.53
CA LEU A 141 1.82 -16.01 -14.38
C LEU A 141 1.03 -16.60 -13.22
N GLU A 142 1.71 -16.80 -12.12
CA GLU A 142 1.10 -17.14 -10.83
C GLU A 142 1.09 -15.90 -9.91
N ILE A 143 -0.08 -15.56 -9.38
CA ILE A 143 -0.22 -14.56 -8.30
C ILE A 143 -0.54 -15.31 -7.02
N GLY A 144 0.33 -15.15 -6.03
CA GLY A 144 0.13 -15.77 -4.72
C GLY A 144 -0.85 -14.99 -3.85
N GLU A 145 -1.23 -15.60 -2.75
CA GLU A 145 -2.08 -14.95 -1.76
C GLU A 145 -1.24 -14.06 -0.84
N THR A 146 -1.78 -12.90 -0.46
CA THR A 146 -1.22 -12.05 0.57
C THR A 146 -2.22 -11.88 1.70
N THR A 147 -1.72 -11.80 2.90
CA THR A 147 -2.48 -11.40 4.10
C THR A 147 -2.22 -9.94 4.47
N ASN A 148 -1.31 -9.28 3.76
CA ASN A 148 -0.88 -7.91 4.04
C ASN A 148 -1.76 -6.92 3.28
N TRP A 149 -2.98 -6.74 3.77
CA TRP A 149 -3.93 -5.77 3.28
C TRP A 149 -4.08 -4.64 4.28
N ASP A 150 -3.84 -3.40 3.84
CA ASP A 150 -4.09 -2.21 4.64
C ASP A 150 -5.35 -1.50 4.16
N PHE A 151 -6.21 -1.17 5.12
CA PHE A 151 -7.45 -0.45 4.86
C PHE A 151 -7.21 1.07 4.89
N PHE A 152 -7.68 1.74 3.85
CA PHE A 152 -7.70 3.20 3.77
C PHE A 152 -9.12 3.67 3.45
N ARG A 153 -9.68 4.53 4.31
CA ARG A 153 -10.99 5.14 4.05
C ARG A 153 -10.95 6.01 2.80
N GLU A 154 -9.88 6.77 2.66
CA GLU A 154 -9.60 7.62 1.49
C GLU A 154 -8.12 7.44 1.14
N PHE A 155 -7.84 7.13 -0.11
CA PHE A 155 -6.50 6.98 -0.62
C PHE A 155 -6.31 7.85 -1.86
N THR A 156 -5.27 8.67 -1.85
CA THR A 156 -4.87 9.49 -3.01
C THR A 156 -3.51 9.03 -3.49
N LYS A 157 -3.44 8.66 -4.77
CA LYS A 157 -2.16 8.32 -5.41
C LYS A 157 -1.23 9.53 -5.46
N PRO A 158 0.10 9.32 -5.40
CA PRO A 158 1.06 10.39 -5.62
C PRO A 158 0.88 10.99 -7.01
N ASP A 159 0.84 12.32 -7.09
CA ASP A 159 0.79 13.03 -8.38
C ASP A 159 2.20 13.06 -9.00
N LEU A 160 2.45 12.08 -9.88
CA LEU A 160 3.69 11.91 -10.63
C LEU A 160 3.37 12.04 -12.12
N GLN A 161 3.89 13.05 -12.78
CA GLN A 161 3.54 13.37 -14.16
C GLN A 161 4.73 13.17 -15.10
N ILE A 162 4.46 12.66 -16.31
CA ILE A 162 5.44 12.58 -17.38
C ILE A 162 5.24 13.73 -18.37
N SER A 163 6.34 14.36 -18.77
CA SER A 163 6.35 15.44 -19.77
C SER A 163 7.53 15.32 -20.72
N ASP A 164 7.45 16.04 -21.83
CA ASP A 164 8.54 16.24 -22.81
C ASP A 164 9.21 14.95 -23.25
N PHE A 165 8.42 13.93 -23.50
CA PHE A 165 8.92 12.62 -23.89
C PHE A 165 9.01 12.48 -25.43
N LYS A 166 9.98 11.67 -25.85
CA LYS A 166 10.19 11.31 -27.27
C LYS A 166 10.66 9.87 -27.39
N LEU A 167 9.99 9.10 -28.24
CA LEU A 167 10.41 7.77 -28.68
C LEU A 167 11.29 7.93 -29.94
N ASN A 168 12.51 7.38 -29.91
CA ASN A 168 13.43 7.35 -31.00
C ASN A 168 13.80 5.90 -31.33
N TYR A 169 13.85 5.55 -32.59
CA TYR A 169 14.41 4.28 -33.07
C TYR A 169 15.88 4.49 -33.37
N LEU A 170 16.72 3.58 -32.90
CA LEU A 170 18.18 3.68 -32.98
C LEU A 170 18.72 2.70 -34.03
N GLU A 171 19.81 3.07 -34.66
CA GLU A 171 20.52 2.24 -35.65
C GLU A 171 21.83 1.66 -35.05
N GLY A 172 21.75 1.18 -33.81
CA GLY A 172 22.87 0.64 -33.07
C GLY A 172 22.83 -0.89 -32.97
N PRO A 173 23.96 -1.54 -32.70
CA PRO A 173 24.01 -3.00 -32.56
C PRO A 173 23.43 -3.51 -31.23
N TYR A 174 23.27 -2.63 -30.24
CA TYR A 174 22.88 -3.02 -28.86
C TYR A 174 21.55 -2.43 -28.38
N GLU A 175 21.10 -1.36 -29.02
CA GLU A 175 19.84 -0.68 -28.64
C GLU A 175 19.01 -0.48 -29.91
N PHE A 176 17.75 -0.90 -29.85
CA PHE A 176 16.81 -0.76 -30.96
C PHE A 176 15.98 0.53 -30.86
N ALA A 177 15.54 0.87 -29.67
CA ALA A 177 14.75 2.07 -29.42
C ALA A 177 15.03 2.64 -28.04
N GLU A 178 14.77 3.92 -27.87
CA GLU A 178 14.77 4.57 -26.57
C GLU A 178 13.60 5.54 -26.44
N VAL A 179 13.08 5.70 -25.24
CA VAL A 179 12.26 6.84 -24.86
C VAL A 179 13.00 7.67 -23.82
N ARG A 180 13.06 8.97 -24.05
CA ARG A 180 13.54 9.97 -23.10
C ARG A 180 12.39 10.87 -22.72
N GLY A 181 12.36 11.31 -21.49
CA GLY A 181 11.32 12.22 -21.00
C GLY A 181 11.68 12.78 -19.64
N ARG A 182 10.74 13.50 -19.05
CA ARG A 182 10.89 14.07 -17.72
C ARG A 182 9.77 13.59 -16.81
N VAL A 183 10.10 13.29 -15.57
CA VAL A 183 9.12 13.02 -14.51
C VAL A 183 9.10 14.21 -13.56
N ILE A 184 7.89 14.62 -13.17
CA ILE A 184 7.62 15.73 -12.27
C ILE A 184 6.95 15.15 -11.03
N ASN A 185 7.54 15.39 -9.86
CA ASN A 185 6.91 15.04 -8.58
C ASN A 185 6.06 16.20 -8.09
N ARG A 186 4.74 16.10 -8.23
CA ARG A 186 3.78 17.07 -7.67
C ARG A 186 3.14 16.60 -6.37
N SER A 187 3.56 15.43 -5.86
CA SER A 187 3.10 14.95 -4.56
C SER A 187 3.75 15.74 -3.42
N PRO A 188 3.19 15.70 -2.21
CA PRO A 188 3.77 16.36 -1.04
C PRO A 188 4.96 15.57 -0.43
N PHE A 189 5.46 14.53 -1.12
CA PHE A 189 6.46 13.62 -0.58
C PHE A 189 7.78 13.76 -1.32
N ASP A 190 8.88 13.80 -0.57
CA ASP A 190 10.23 13.65 -1.10
C ASP A 190 10.54 12.17 -1.25
N LEU A 191 10.62 11.70 -2.49
CA LEU A 191 10.65 10.28 -2.84
C LEU A 191 12.06 9.81 -3.17
N LYS A 192 12.45 8.69 -2.61
CA LYS A 192 13.74 8.05 -2.89
C LYS A 192 13.74 7.32 -4.23
N THR A 193 12.62 6.68 -4.58
CA THR A 193 12.49 5.91 -5.82
C THR A 193 11.12 6.13 -6.47
N VAL A 194 11.13 6.33 -7.78
CA VAL A 194 9.94 6.38 -8.63
C VAL A 194 10.15 5.42 -9.78
N GLU A 195 9.25 4.47 -9.96
CA GLU A 195 9.26 3.51 -11.06
C GLU A 195 8.49 4.09 -12.25
N ILE A 196 9.06 4.00 -13.45
CA ILE A 196 8.44 4.47 -14.68
C ILE A 196 8.44 3.31 -15.68
N PHE A 197 7.27 2.85 -16.05
CA PHE A 197 7.05 1.91 -17.14
C PHE A 197 6.70 2.68 -18.40
N ALA A 198 7.35 2.39 -19.49
CA ALA A 198 6.98 2.84 -20.83
C ALA A 198 6.34 1.68 -21.58
N ILE A 199 5.11 1.88 -22.02
CA ILE A 199 4.30 0.92 -22.77
C ILE A 199 4.10 1.49 -24.18
N VAL A 200 4.70 0.89 -25.19
CA VAL A 200 4.53 1.29 -26.58
C VAL A 200 3.35 0.51 -27.13
N LYS A 201 2.35 1.20 -27.66
CA LYS A 201 1.12 0.61 -28.21
C LYS A 201 0.93 1.00 -29.67
N ASP A 202 0.31 0.10 -30.43
CA ASP A 202 -0.13 0.38 -31.78
C ASP A 202 -1.43 1.19 -31.81
N GLN A 203 -1.97 1.42 -33.02
CA GLN A 203 -3.23 2.14 -33.21
C GLN A 203 -4.47 1.37 -32.71
N ASN A 204 -4.35 0.07 -32.47
CA ASN A 204 -5.41 -0.81 -31.97
C ASN A 204 -5.30 -1.02 -30.44
N ASP A 205 -4.45 -0.27 -29.75
CA ASP A 205 -4.15 -0.39 -28.32
C ASP A 205 -3.41 -1.69 -27.92
N SER A 206 -2.88 -2.44 -28.91
CA SER A 206 -2.06 -3.64 -28.64
C SER A 206 -0.67 -3.24 -28.18
N ILE A 207 -0.14 -3.97 -27.19
CA ILE A 207 1.19 -3.69 -26.64
C ILE A 207 2.26 -4.22 -27.61
N LEU A 208 3.10 -3.33 -28.13
CA LEU A 208 4.23 -3.67 -28.98
C LEU A 208 5.50 -3.89 -28.18
N ALA A 209 5.71 -3.11 -27.13
CA ALA A 209 6.89 -3.20 -26.28
C ALA A 209 6.62 -2.60 -24.91
N VAL A 210 7.32 -3.12 -23.90
CA VAL A 210 7.30 -2.60 -22.54
C VAL A 210 8.73 -2.60 -21.99
N ASN A 211 9.08 -1.57 -21.24
CA ASN A 211 10.30 -1.57 -20.43
C ASN A 211 10.15 -0.54 -19.31
N GLN A 212 11.06 -0.56 -18.34
CA GLN A 212 10.99 0.31 -17.18
C GLN A 212 12.32 0.92 -16.81
N THR A 213 12.26 1.98 -16.01
CA THR A 213 13.41 2.57 -15.34
C THR A 213 13.01 3.04 -13.94
N THR A 214 14.00 3.33 -13.13
CA THR A 214 13.80 3.92 -11.80
C THR A 214 14.49 5.27 -11.74
N VAL A 215 13.77 6.30 -11.32
CA VAL A 215 14.32 7.60 -10.99
C VAL A 215 14.52 7.69 -9.50
N ASN A 216 15.74 8.04 -9.10
CA ASN A 216 16.12 8.12 -7.69
C ASN A 216 16.15 9.57 -7.21
N SER A 217 15.75 9.79 -5.95
CA SER A 217 15.85 11.06 -5.23
C SER A 217 15.16 12.22 -5.96
N ILE A 218 13.85 12.20 -5.97
CA ILE A 218 13.03 13.27 -6.53
C ILE A 218 12.24 13.98 -5.43
N LEU A 219 12.59 15.24 -5.15
CA LEU A 219 11.93 16.05 -4.14
C LEU A 219 10.58 16.58 -4.63
N THR A 220 9.73 17.00 -3.71
CA THR A 220 8.47 17.69 -4.02
C THR A 220 8.74 18.88 -4.95
N GLY A 221 7.97 18.94 -6.05
CA GLY A 221 8.12 19.98 -7.09
C GLY A 221 9.30 19.80 -8.04
N GLN A 222 10.18 18.82 -7.81
CA GLN A 222 11.32 18.57 -8.70
C GLN A 222 10.92 17.90 -10.00
N VAL A 223 11.76 18.17 -11.02
CA VAL A 223 11.74 17.53 -12.32
C VAL A 223 13.03 16.74 -12.51
N ARG A 224 12.92 15.51 -13.00
CA ARG A 224 14.06 14.65 -13.31
C ARG A 224 13.92 14.07 -14.71
N ASP A 225 15.05 14.01 -15.42
CA ASP A 225 15.11 13.31 -16.70
C ASP A 225 15.14 11.80 -16.47
N PHE A 226 14.53 11.06 -17.41
CA PHE A 226 14.63 9.62 -17.46
C PHE A 226 14.90 9.12 -18.87
N ARG A 227 15.44 7.90 -18.96
CA ARG A 227 15.67 7.16 -20.20
C ARG A 227 15.25 5.71 -20.00
N ILE A 228 14.48 5.19 -20.95
CA ILE A 228 14.14 3.77 -21.06
C ILE A 228 14.55 3.32 -22.45
N PHE A 229 15.17 2.15 -22.60
CA PHE A 229 15.64 1.67 -23.89
C PHE A 229 15.32 0.18 -24.08
N TRP A 230 15.19 -0.24 -25.33
CA TRP A 230 14.96 -1.62 -25.74
C TRP A 230 16.15 -2.15 -26.53
N THR A 231 16.56 -3.38 -26.22
CA THR A 231 17.73 -4.04 -26.84
C THR A 231 17.36 -4.96 -27.98
N HIS A 232 16.10 -5.34 -28.11
CA HIS A 232 15.57 -6.14 -29.21
C HIS A 232 14.51 -5.37 -29.99
N SER A 233 14.32 -5.75 -31.25
CA SER A 233 13.40 -5.05 -32.13
C SER A 233 11.94 -5.43 -31.84
N PHE A 234 11.06 -4.47 -32.01
CA PHE A 234 9.62 -4.59 -32.03
C PHE A 234 9.06 -3.79 -33.23
N GLU A 235 7.77 -3.90 -33.50
CA GLU A 235 7.12 -3.20 -34.60
C GLU A 235 7.19 -1.68 -34.41
N LYS A 236 7.60 -0.96 -35.48
CA LYS A 236 7.73 0.50 -35.45
C LYS A 236 6.38 1.17 -35.65
N GLY A 237 6.26 2.42 -35.18
CA GLY A 237 5.07 3.26 -35.37
C GLY A 237 4.14 3.33 -34.16
N GLY A 238 4.50 2.66 -33.07
CA GLY A 238 3.75 2.76 -31.83
C GLY A 238 3.93 4.10 -31.09
N THR A 239 2.99 4.39 -30.20
CA THR A 239 3.01 5.57 -29.32
C THR A 239 3.28 5.14 -27.90
N PRO A 240 4.23 5.77 -27.17
CA PRO A 240 4.51 5.45 -25.79
C PRO A 240 3.44 6.05 -24.86
N SER A 241 2.96 5.25 -23.93
CA SER A 241 2.23 5.65 -22.76
C SER A 241 3.02 5.27 -21.50
N PHE A 242 2.69 5.83 -20.36
CA PHE A 242 3.48 5.63 -19.14
C PHE A 242 2.60 5.24 -17.96
N TYR A 243 3.08 4.26 -17.21
CA TYR A 243 2.61 3.97 -15.89
C TYR A 243 3.71 4.36 -14.90
N VAL A 244 3.40 5.30 -14.00
CA VAL A 244 4.34 5.85 -13.04
C VAL A 244 3.84 5.56 -11.64
N THR A 245 4.72 5.04 -10.80
CA THR A 245 4.35 4.65 -9.44
C THR A 245 5.54 4.78 -8.48
N THR A 246 5.23 4.77 -7.20
CA THR A 246 6.19 4.75 -6.09
C THR A 246 5.56 4.05 -4.90
N ASN A 247 6.33 3.33 -4.10
CA ASN A 247 5.77 2.63 -2.93
C ASN A 247 5.68 3.59 -1.74
N LEU A 248 4.48 4.07 -1.41
CA LEU A 248 4.24 4.90 -0.23
C LEU A 248 4.18 4.11 1.09
N PHE A 249 4.16 2.78 1.03
CA PHE A 249 4.09 1.90 2.21
C PHE A 249 5.46 1.42 2.66
N ASP A 250 6.50 1.65 1.86
CA ASP A 250 7.88 1.46 2.26
C ASP A 250 8.41 2.74 2.93
N SER A 251 8.56 2.69 4.24
CA SER A 251 9.11 3.83 5.02
C SER A 251 10.52 4.25 4.59
N GLN A 252 11.26 3.36 3.92
CA GLN A 252 12.58 3.66 3.39
C GLN A 252 12.53 4.42 2.06
N ASN A 253 11.36 4.50 1.45
CA ASN A 253 11.19 5.22 0.17
C ASN A 253 11.02 6.75 0.34
N PHE A 254 10.99 7.24 1.56
CA PHE A 254 10.95 8.69 1.85
C PHE A 254 12.36 9.21 2.13
N ILE A 255 12.68 10.36 1.55
CA ILE A 255 13.92 11.08 1.86
C ILE A 255 13.68 11.80 3.19
N LYS A 256 14.42 11.38 4.23
CA LYS A 256 14.41 12.07 5.52
C LYS A 256 15.29 13.30 5.40
N GLU A 257 14.80 14.49 5.81
CA GLU A 257 15.65 15.63 6.06
C GLU A 257 16.67 15.23 7.13
N PHE A 258 17.97 15.39 6.82
CA PHE A 258 18.99 15.31 7.85
C PHE A 258 18.81 16.55 8.73
N GLU A 259 18.42 16.36 9.99
CA GLU A 259 18.58 17.39 11.00
C GLU A 259 20.07 17.75 11.03
N THR A 260 20.40 18.88 10.44
CA THR A 260 21.75 19.43 10.57
C THR A 260 21.95 19.84 12.03
N GLU A 261 23.10 19.50 12.61
CA GLU A 261 23.46 19.83 14.03
C GLU A 261 23.22 21.29 14.41
N SER A 262 23.00 22.20 13.43
CA SER A 262 22.66 23.61 13.64
C SER A 262 21.25 23.84 14.23
N THR A 263 20.33 22.90 14.12
CA THR A 263 18.99 22.98 14.73
C THR A 263 18.98 22.55 16.19
N LYS A 264 19.81 21.56 16.56
CA LYS A 264 19.96 21.14 17.97
C LYS A 264 20.55 22.24 18.87
N SER A 265 21.39 23.10 18.32
CA SER A 265 22.02 24.18 19.11
C SER A 265 21.09 25.36 19.39
N LYS A 266 19.92 25.43 18.77
CA LYS A 266 18.92 26.48 19.05
C LYS A 266 17.92 26.07 20.13
N GLU A 267 17.48 24.81 20.14
CA GLU A 267 16.58 24.32 21.19
C GLU A 267 17.28 24.24 22.57
N ASP A 268 18.56 23.82 22.62
CA ASP A 268 19.32 23.78 23.87
C ASP A 268 19.67 25.19 24.43
N LYS A 269 19.56 26.24 23.64
CA LYS A 269 19.82 27.62 24.14
C LYS A 269 18.60 28.30 24.74
N ASP A 270 17.41 27.89 24.40
CA ASP A 270 16.17 28.43 24.94
C ASP A 270 15.77 27.77 26.27
N GLU A 271 16.33 26.60 26.60
CA GLU A 271 16.05 25.89 27.86
C GLU A 271 16.92 26.38 29.05
N TYR A 272 17.95 27.20 28.82
CA TYR A 272 18.84 27.73 29.88
C TYR A 272 18.58 29.18 30.30
N GLN A 273 17.50 29.81 29.86
CA GLN A 273 17.19 31.21 30.23
C GLN A 273 16.03 31.41 31.23
N ILE A 274 15.64 30.40 31.98
CA ILE A 274 14.67 30.58 33.07
C ILE A 274 15.29 30.10 34.38
N TYR A 275 16.30 30.89 34.90
CA TYR A 275 16.62 30.96 36.31
C TYR A 275 17.65 32.09 36.50
N TYR A 276 17.11 33.27 36.75
CA TYR A 276 17.61 34.28 37.71
C TYR A 276 16.54 35.33 37.93
#